data_f7ea71936de6658e45d5dc01d4a2f5aa
#
_entry.id   f7ea71936de6658e45d5dc01d4a2f5aa
#
_cell.length_a   1.000
_cell.length_b   1.000
_cell.length_c   1.000
_cell.angle_alpha   90.00
_cell.angle_beta   90.00
_cell.angle_gamma   90.00
#
_symmetry.space_group_name_H-M   'P 1'
#
loop_
_entity.id
_entity.type
_entity.pdbx_description
1 polymer ?
#
loop_
_entity_poly.entity_id
_entity_poly.type
_entity_poly.pdbx_seq_one_letter_code
_entity_poly.pdbx_strand_id
1 'polypeptide(L)'
;MAMLYAARHLDLRAITTVYGNQTLEKVTRNALALCRLARLDAPVAAGAAKPLLGEGPKDVTIHGKTGIDGAELPEPDRAPLDIHAVELILRTARAHRGELVLAATGALTNVALALSTEPKLKDWLRAITIMGGSTGIGNSTEVAEFNIHVDPEAADMVLRAGVPTWVVGLDVTRRVGVTAEQIASLREGGRLARTMADLLDFFLDSLRRVHGLNTASLHDPCALVPFIDPGLIEYRHTSVRVELAGTLTRGMTVAELRRLGSTQLGHIRPSAAPNVHLAREPSPRLVPHILAAIREMDVRAT
;
A
#
# COMPACT_ATOMS: atom_id res chain seq x y z
N MET A 1 -4.75 -8.88 2.48
CA MET A 1 -6.01 -8.13 2.22
C MET A 1 -5.98 -7.44 0.84
N ALA A 2 -5.04 -6.51 0.55
CA ALA A 2 -5.01 -5.79 -0.74
C ALA A 2 -4.95 -6.71 -1.97
N MET A 3 -4.11 -7.74 -1.98
CA MET A 3 -4.03 -8.72 -3.08
C MET A 3 -5.38 -9.38 -3.37
N LEU A 4 -6.12 -9.77 -2.34
CA LEU A 4 -7.45 -10.40 -2.47
C LEU A 4 -8.49 -9.39 -2.97
N TYR A 5 -8.45 -8.18 -2.44
CA TYR A 5 -9.33 -7.09 -2.85
C TYR A 5 -9.10 -6.71 -4.33
N ALA A 6 -7.82 -6.64 -4.75
CA ALA A 6 -7.46 -6.45 -6.15
C ALA A 6 -7.96 -7.60 -7.03
N ALA A 7 -7.67 -8.85 -6.66
CA ALA A 7 -8.05 -10.02 -7.45
C ALA A 7 -9.57 -10.22 -7.57
N ARG A 8 -10.35 -9.71 -6.60
CA ARG A 8 -11.81 -9.76 -6.66
C ARG A 8 -12.40 -8.76 -7.66
N HIS A 9 -11.84 -7.56 -7.73
CA HIS A 9 -12.45 -6.44 -8.44
C HIS A 9 -11.69 -5.98 -9.67
N LEU A 10 -10.42 -6.32 -9.78
CA LEU A 10 -9.52 -5.86 -10.85
C LEU A 10 -8.87 -7.06 -11.54
N ASP A 11 -8.29 -6.81 -12.68
CA ASP A 11 -7.46 -7.78 -13.40
C ASP A 11 -6.01 -7.71 -12.86
N LEU A 12 -5.70 -8.55 -11.88
CA LEU A 12 -4.40 -8.58 -11.21
C LEU A 12 -3.34 -9.21 -12.12
N ARG A 13 -2.57 -8.37 -12.83
CA ARG A 13 -1.60 -8.79 -13.84
C ARG A 13 -0.28 -9.30 -13.30
N ALA A 14 0.18 -8.74 -12.19
CA ALA A 14 1.46 -9.08 -11.59
C ALA A 14 1.52 -8.69 -10.12
N ILE A 15 2.39 -9.35 -9.36
CA ILE A 15 2.69 -9.04 -7.97
C ILE A 15 4.21 -8.87 -7.86
N THR A 16 4.64 -7.76 -7.30
CA THR A 16 6.05 -7.51 -6.99
C THR A 16 6.24 -7.31 -5.50
N THR A 17 7.32 -7.83 -4.95
CA THR A 17 7.63 -7.71 -3.54
C THR A 17 8.82 -6.80 -3.29
N VAL A 18 8.85 -6.16 -2.15
CA VAL A 18 9.88 -5.24 -1.70
C VAL A 18 10.11 -5.46 -0.20
N TYR A 19 11.31 -5.22 0.28
CA TYR A 19 11.58 -5.18 1.72
C TYR A 19 10.68 -4.16 2.43
N GLY A 20 10.60 -4.24 3.74
CA GLY A 20 9.85 -3.29 4.57
C GLY A 20 9.52 -3.87 5.92
N ASN A 21 8.28 -4.29 6.15
CA ASN A 21 7.85 -4.94 7.38
C ASN A 21 8.61 -6.24 7.69
N GLN A 22 9.22 -6.86 6.67
CA GLN A 22 10.09 -8.02 6.80
C GLN A 22 11.13 -8.03 5.68
N THR A 23 12.06 -8.99 5.72
CA THR A 23 13.05 -9.22 4.67
C THR A 23 12.36 -9.56 3.35
N LEU A 24 13.02 -9.24 2.23
CA LEU A 24 12.52 -9.55 0.89
C LEU A 24 12.15 -11.03 0.73
N GLU A 25 12.97 -11.94 1.27
CA GLU A 25 12.73 -13.38 1.23
C GLU A 25 11.39 -13.75 1.88
N LYS A 26 11.15 -13.27 3.10
CA LYS A 26 9.91 -13.56 3.84
C LYS A 26 8.68 -12.98 3.15
N VAL A 27 8.73 -11.70 2.70
CA VAL A 27 7.58 -11.08 2.02
C VAL A 27 7.29 -11.76 0.68
N THR A 28 8.32 -12.25 -0.02
CA THR A 28 8.15 -12.98 -1.29
C THR A 28 7.51 -14.36 -1.04
N ARG A 29 8.00 -15.10 -0.03
CA ARG A 29 7.38 -16.37 0.39
C ARG A 29 5.92 -16.16 0.79
N ASN A 30 5.63 -15.13 1.57
CA ASN A 30 4.27 -14.80 2.02
C ASN A 30 3.35 -14.46 0.85
N ALA A 31 3.82 -13.70 -0.14
CA ALA A 31 3.04 -13.40 -1.34
C ALA A 31 2.69 -14.66 -2.13
N LEU A 32 3.65 -15.58 -2.32
CA LEU A 32 3.44 -16.86 -3.00
C LEU A 32 2.48 -17.77 -2.22
N ALA A 33 2.63 -17.85 -0.88
CA ALA A 33 1.75 -18.63 -0.02
C ALA A 33 0.29 -18.12 -0.08
N LEU A 34 0.10 -16.79 -0.10
CA LEU A 34 -1.21 -16.16 -0.28
C LEU A 34 -1.77 -16.40 -1.69
N CYS A 35 -0.92 -16.39 -2.74
CA CYS A 35 -1.34 -16.77 -4.09
C CYS A 35 -1.89 -18.20 -4.11
N ARG A 36 -1.16 -19.15 -3.50
CA ARG A 36 -1.62 -20.54 -3.39
C ARG A 36 -2.92 -20.66 -2.62
N LEU A 37 -3.03 -19.99 -1.45
CA LEU A 37 -4.25 -20.02 -0.64
C LEU A 37 -5.48 -19.51 -1.40
N ALA A 38 -5.31 -18.42 -2.15
CA ALA A 38 -6.39 -17.75 -2.88
C ALA A 38 -6.52 -18.20 -4.34
N ARG A 39 -5.73 -19.20 -4.78
CA ARG A 39 -5.69 -19.69 -6.18
C ARG A 39 -5.48 -18.58 -7.20
N LEU A 40 -4.47 -17.71 -6.94
CA LEU A 40 -4.10 -16.61 -7.83
C LEU A 40 -2.92 -17.02 -8.73
N ASP A 41 -3.11 -16.93 -10.04
CA ASP A 41 -2.08 -17.27 -11.03
C ASP A 41 -1.14 -16.10 -11.37
N ALA A 42 -1.42 -14.90 -10.84
CA ALA A 42 -0.60 -13.71 -11.12
C ALA A 42 0.90 -13.98 -10.83
N PRO A 43 1.80 -13.66 -11.78
CA PRO A 43 3.23 -13.87 -11.60
C PRO A 43 3.76 -13.03 -10.44
N VAL A 44 4.70 -13.59 -9.68
CA VAL A 44 5.35 -12.94 -8.54
C VAL A 44 6.83 -12.75 -8.84
N ALA A 45 7.37 -11.55 -8.66
CA ALA A 45 8.81 -11.27 -8.77
C ALA A 45 9.32 -10.56 -7.52
N ALA A 46 10.50 -10.98 -7.05
CA ALA A 46 11.20 -10.32 -5.96
C ALA A 46 11.91 -9.05 -6.46
N GLY A 47 11.93 -8.00 -5.66
CA GLY A 47 12.53 -6.72 -6.03
C GLY A 47 13.64 -6.28 -5.08
N ALA A 48 13.63 -5.02 -4.68
CA ALA A 48 14.65 -4.44 -3.82
C ALA A 48 14.63 -5.06 -2.42
N ALA A 49 15.83 -5.39 -1.91
CA ALA A 49 16.03 -5.90 -0.56
C ALA A 49 16.38 -4.80 0.46
N LYS A 50 16.61 -3.57 -0.01
CA LYS A 50 16.99 -2.40 0.80
C LYS A 50 16.58 -1.10 0.10
N PRO A 51 16.57 0.05 0.81
CA PRO A 51 16.26 1.36 0.25
C PRO A 51 17.31 1.83 -0.76
N LEU A 52 16.99 2.89 -1.49
CA LEU A 52 17.95 3.56 -2.38
C LEU A 52 19.17 4.07 -1.62
N LEU A 53 18.95 4.60 -0.42
CA LEU A 53 20.03 5.08 0.45
C LEU A 53 19.96 4.43 1.83
N GLY A 54 21.13 4.02 2.35
CA GLY A 54 21.24 3.44 3.69
C GLY A 54 20.79 1.98 3.77
N GLU A 55 20.40 1.58 4.97
CA GLU A 55 19.91 0.24 5.29
C GLU A 55 18.43 0.29 5.61
N GLY A 56 17.71 -0.78 5.26
CA GLY A 56 16.30 -0.91 5.58
C GLY A 56 16.01 -1.01 7.08
N PRO A 57 14.71 -0.98 7.47
CA PRO A 57 14.31 -1.06 8.86
C PRO A 57 14.76 -2.39 9.48
N LYS A 58 15.12 -2.33 10.76
CA LYS A 58 15.49 -3.50 11.57
C LYS A 58 14.38 -3.72 12.62
N ASP A 59 14.10 -4.99 12.91
CA ASP A 59 13.22 -5.39 14.02
C ASP A 59 11.76 -4.91 13.95
N VAL A 60 11.17 -4.90 12.77
CA VAL A 60 9.74 -4.61 12.62
C VAL A 60 8.93 -5.82 13.08
N THR A 61 8.25 -5.71 14.22
CA THR A 61 7.60 -6.85 14.89
C THR A 61 6.07 -6.80 14.94
N ILE A 62 5.45 -5.71 14.47
CA ILE A 62 4.01 -5.51 14.58
C ILE A 62 3.20 -6.58 13.81
N HIS A 63 3.78 -7.14 12.75
CA HIS A 63 3.23 -8.24 11.96
C HIS A 63 3.85 -9.61 12.32
N GLY A 64 4.57 -9.68 13.43
CA GLY A 64 5.22 -10.90 13.91
C GLY A 64 6.54 -11.22 13.20
N LYS A 65 7.12 -12.37 13.55
CA LYS A 65 8.45 -12.81 13.07
C LYS A 65 8.45 -13.19 11.59
N THR A 66 7.34 -13.71 11.08
CA THR A 66 7.19 -14.07 9.66
C THR A 66 6.68 -12.92 8.80
N GLY A 67 6.12 -11.88 9.44
CA GLY A 67 5.44 -10.76 8.79
C GLY A 67 3.95 -10.98 8.53
N ILE A 68 3.46 -12.18 8.80
CA ILE A 68 2.05 -12.59 8.72
C ILE A 68 1.77 -13.66 9.78
N ASP A 69 2.23 -13.43 11.01
CA ASP A 69 1.94 -14.31 12.13
C ASP A 69 0.42 -14.30 12.46
N GLY A 70 -0.04 -15.35 13.11
CA GLY A 70 -1.44 -15.53 13.50
C GLY A 70 -2.16 -16.61 12.72
N ALA A 71 -1.68 -17.01 11.54
CA ALA A 71 -2.26 -18.09 10.75
C ALA A 71 -1.20 -18.97 10.11
N GLU A 72 -1.55 -20.23 9.89
CA GLU A 72 -0.75 -21.15 9.08
C GLU A 72 -1.13 -20.98 7.59
N LEU A 73 -0.15 -20.55 6.79
CA LEU A 73 -0.30 -20.48 5.35
C LEU A 73 0.23 -21.76 4.68
N PRO A 74 -0.32 -22.16 3.54
CA PRO A 74 0.24 -23.27 2.77
C PRO A 74 1.66 -22.92 2.31
N GLU A 75 2.53 -23.91 2.20
CA GLU A 75 3.82 -23.71 1.52
C GLU A 75 3.57 -23.27 0.07
N PRO A 76 4.39 -22.35 -0.46
CA PRO A 76 4.30 -21.99 -1.87
C PRO A 76 4.38 -23.22 -2.79
N ASP A 77 3.57 -23.27 -3.84
CA ASP A 77 3.58 -24.34 -4.85
C ASP A 77 4.39 -23.97 -6.11
N ARG A 78 4.92 -22.76 -6.14
CA ARG A 78 5.79 -22.25 -7.21
C ARG A 78 6.85 -21.31 -6.65
N ALA A 79 7.94 -21.15 -7.40
CA ALA A 79 8.96 -20.14 -7.14
C ALA A 79 8.54 -18.77 -7.68
N PRO A 80 9.12 -17.65 -7.19
CA PRO A 80 9.00 -16.38 -7.88
C PRO A 80 9.67 -16.47 -9.25
N LEU A 81 9.30 -15.57 -10.16
CA LEU A 81 9.98 -15.45 -11.44
C LEU A 81 11.47 -15.14 -11.23
N ASP A 82 12.32 -15.73 -12.06
CA ASP A 82 13.77 -15.47 -12.09
C ASP A 82 14.07 -14.15 -12.84
N ILE A 83 13.37 -13.10 -12.47
CA ILE A 83 13.60 -11.72 -12.91
C ILE A 83 13.36 -10.77 -11.75
N HIS A 84 14.00 -9.62 -11.77
CA HIS A 84 13.76 -8.59 -10.76
C HIS A 84 12.38 -7.94 -10.93
N ALA A 85 11.76 -7.48 -9.83
CA ALA A 85 10.47 -6.79 -9.81
C ALA A 85 10.40 -5.62 -10.81
N VAL A 86 11.48 -4.85 -10.97
CA VAL A 86 11.57 -3.75 -11.94
C VAL A 86 11.33 -4.24 -13.36
N GLU A 87 11.95 -5.35 -13.74
CA GLU A 87 11.75 -5.98 -15.05
C GLU A 87 10.28 -6.40 -15.25
N LEU A 88 9.68 -7.03 -14.25
CA LEU A 88 8.26 -7.42 -14.31
C LEU A 88 7.34 -6.20 -14.45
N ILE A 89 7.60 -5.12 -13.71
CA ILE A 89 6.85 -3.85 -13.83
C ILE A 89 6.96 -3.31 -15.25
N LEU A 90 8.18 -3.23 -15.81
CA LEU A 90 8.41 -2.67 -17.14
C LEU A 90 7.78 -3.52 -18.25
N ARG A 91 7.88 -4.86 -18.17
CA ARG A 91 7.25 -5.78 -19.12
C ARG A 91 5.72 -5.63 -19.09
N THR A 92 5.13 -5.63 -17.88
CA THR A 92 3.68 -5.52 -17.72
C THR A 92 3.18 -4.16 -18.20
N ALA A 93 3.84 -3.06 -17.85
CA ALA A 93 3.47 -1.72 -18.30
C ALA A 93 3.59 -1.56 -19.82
N ARG A 94 4.60 -2.17 -20.44
CA ARG A 94 4.76 -2.15 -21.90
C ARG A 94 3.67 -2.94 -22.61
N ALA A 95 3.22 -4.05 -22.03
CA ALA A 95 2.14 -4.88 -22.58
C ALA A 95 0.76 -4.23 -22.45
N HIS A 96 0.56 -3.40 -21.40
CA HIS A 96 -0.73 -2.78 -21.05
C HIS A 96 -0.66 -1.25 -21.01
N ARG A 97 -0.05 -0.65 -22.04
CA ARG A 97 0.16 0.82 -22.10
C ARG A 97 -1.14 1.60 -21.99
N GLY A 98 -1.15 2.57 -21.08
CA GLY A 98 -2.31 3.43 -20.82
C GLY A 98 -3.43 2.78 -19.99
N GLU A 99 -3.31 1.49 -19.69
CA GLU A 99 -4.32 0.74 -18.91
C GLU A 99 -3.83 0.35 -17.51
N LEU A 100 -2.51 0.10 -17.38
CA LEU A 100 -1.94 -0.43 -16.13
C LEU A 100 -1.96 0.61 -15.02
N VAL A 101 -2.55 0.21 -13.89
CA VAL A 101 -2.42 0.90 -12.61
C VAL A 101 -1.37 0.17 -11.76
N LEU A 102 -0.37 0.91 -11.29
CA LEU A 102 0.63 0.38 -10.37
C LEU A 102 0.22 0.72 -8.93
N ALA A 103 -0.16 -0.30 -8.15
CA ALA A 103 -0.55 -0.14 -6.75
C ALA A 103 0.61 -0.48 -5.83
N ALA A 104 1.15 0.52 -5.12
CA ALA A 104 2.24 0.37 -4.18
C ALA A 104 1.70 0.42 -2.73
N THR A 105 1.82 -0.70 -2.02
CA THR A 105 1.38 -0.86 -0.62
C THR A 105 2.55 -1.15 0.32
N GLY A 106 3.77 -0.82 -0.09
CA GLY A 106 5.02 -0.92 0.67
C GLY A 106 5.98 0.18 0.25
N ALA A 107 7.26 0.01 0.58
CA ALA A 107 8.32 0.94 0.16
C ALA A 107 8.30 1.16 -1.36
N LEU A 108 8.53 2.40 -1.78
CA LEU A 108 8.41 2.81 -3.19
C LEU A 108 9.66 2.51 -4.04
N THR A 109 10.64 1.81 -3.47
CA THR A 109 11.96 1.52 -4.08
C THR A 109 11.83 0.88 -5.46
N ASN A 110 11.00 -0.17 -5.63
CA ASN A 110 10.81 -0.81 -6.93
C ASN A 110 10.22 0.13 -7.98
N VAL A 111 9.29 0.99 -7.57
CA VAL A 111 8.62 1.96 -8.47
C VAL A 111 9.60 3.03 -8.91
N ALA A 112 10.39 3.57 -7.97
CA ALA A 112 11.43 4.55 -8.26
C ALA A 112 12.51 4.00 -9.19
N LEU A 113 12.99 2.78 -8.92
CA LEU A 113 13.93 2.08 -9.78
C LEU A 113 13.38 1.85 -11.19
N ALA A 114 12.10 1.44 -11.32
CA ALA A 114 11.47 1.23 -12.62
C ALA A 114 11.37 2.54 -13.42
N LEU A 115 10.96 3.65 -12.78
CA LEU A 115 10.90 4.99 -13.41
C LEU A 115 12.27 5.52 -13.79
N SER A 116 13.31 5.21 -13.01
CA SER A 116 14.70 5.59 -13.32
C SER A 116 15.30 4.76 -14.45
N THR A 117 14.99 3.46 -14.49
CA THR A 117 15.49 2.54 -15.52
C THR A 117 14.85 2.82 -16.87
N GLU A 118 13.56 3.15 -16.89
CA GLU A 118 12.82 3.47 -18.13
C GLU A 118 11.97 4.74 -17.92
N PRO A 119 12.48 5.91 -18.28
CA PRO A 119 11.76 7.18 -18.12
C PRO A 119 10.43 7.26 -18.88
N LYS A 120 10.25 6.45 -19.95
CA LYS A 120 8.98 6.36 -20.68
C LYS A 120 7.90 5.59 -19.92
N LEU A 121 8.24 4.92 -18.83
CA LEU A 121 7.28 4.22 -17.97
C LEU A 121 6.15 5.15 -17.53
N LYS A 122 6.45 6.43 -17.26
CA LYS A 122 5.44 7.44 -16.93
C LYS A 122 4.34 7.59 -17.98
N ASP A 123 4.66 7.37 -19.24
CA ASP A 123 3.74 7.50 -20.37
C ASP A 123 2.99 6.17 -20.64
N TRP A 124 3.45 5.06 -20.06
CA TRP A 124 2.83 3.73 -20.21
C TRP A 124 1.84 3.43 -19.09
N LEU A 125 2.01 4.03 -17.91
CA LEU A 125 1.11 3.84 -16.79
C LEU A 125 -0.15 4.72 -16.93
N ARG A 126 -1.31 4.11 -16.66
CA ARG A 126 -2.55 4.86 -16.44
C ARG A 126 -2.47 5.69 -15.18
N ALA A 127 -1.91 5.11 -14.11
CA ALA A 127 -1.81 5.73 -12.80
C ALA A 127 -0.87 4.97 -11.86
N ILE A 128 -0.45 5.66 -10.79
CA ILE A 128 0.12 5.07 -9.59
C ILE A 128 -0.85 5.31 -8.43
N THR A 129 -1.06 4.30 -7.58
CA THR A 129 -1.75 4.49 -6.31
C THR A 129 -0.88 3.98 -5.16
N ILE A 130 -0.84 4.73 -4.07
CA ILE A 130 0.11 4.53 -2.98
C ILE A 130 -0.66 4.43 -1.66
N MET A 131 -0.44 3.36 -0.90
CA MET A 131 -0.67 3.40 0.54
C MET A 131 0.59 3.95 1.20
N GLY A 132 0.52 5.14 1.74
CA GLY A 132 1.67 5.78 2.40
C GLY A 132 1.43 7.24 2.73
N GLY A 133 2.27 7.74 3.63
CA GLY A 133 2.24 9.13 4.06
C GLY A 133 1.24 9.44 5.17
N SER A 134 1.43 10.61 5.74
CA SER A 134 0.55 11.23 6.73
C SER A 134 0.67 12.75 6.62
N THR A 135 -0.44 13.45 6.74
CA THR A 135 -0.43 14.93 6.83
C THR A 135 -0.44 15.43 8.28
N GLY A 136 -0.35 14.53 9.24
CA GLY A 136 -0.34 14.79 10.67
C GLY A 136 0.59 13.82 11.40
N ILE A 137 0.02 12.96 12.24
CA ILE A 137 0.77 12.03 13.08
C ILE A 137 1.26 10.85 12.25
N GLY A 138 2.56 10.56 12.32
CA GLY A 138 3.19 9.39 11.72
C GLY A 138 2.94 8.09 12.47
N ASN A 139 3.57 7.01 12.03
CA ASN A 139 3.61 5.71 12.72
C ASN A 139 5.03 5.10 12.76
N SER A 140 5.97 5.66 12.00
CA SER A 140 7.38 5.29 12.03
C SER A 140 8.21 6.31 12.83
N THR A 141 7.89 7.59 12.67
CA THR A 141 8.30 8.70 13.54
C THR A 141 7.06 9.50 13.91
N GLU A 142 7.22 10.58 14.68
CA GLU A 142 6.11 11.47 15.05
C GLU A 142 5.36 12.01 13.83
N VAL A 143 6.02 12.16 12.69
CA VAL A 143 5.49 12.82 11.50
C VAL A 143 5.57 11.99 10.23
N ALA A 144 6.33 10.88 10.21
CA ALA A 144 6.53 10.07 9.03
C ALA A 144 5.75 8.74 9.10
N GLU A 145 5.11 8.41 7.99
CA GLU A 145 4.49 7.10 7.78
C GLU A 145 5.54 6.10 7.28
N PHE A 146 5.38 4.82 7.66
CA PHE A 146 6.38 3.77 7.49
C PHE A 146 6.82 3.57 6.02
N ASN A 147 5.89 3.40 5.09
CA ASN A 147 6.22 3.13 3.68
C ASN A 147 7.02 4.26 3.03
N ILE A 148 6.73 5.49 3.44
CA ILE A 148 7.49 6.66 2.99
C ILE A 148 8.83 6.77 3.75
N HIS A 149 8.81 6.51 5.06
CA HIS A 149 9.99 6.67 5.92
C HIS A 149 11.11 5.68 5.60
N VAL A 150 10.78 4.45 5.19
CA VAL A 150 11.79 3.43 4.88
C VAL A 150 12.57 3.72 3.60
N ASP A 151 12.02 4.50 2.66
CA ASP A 151 12.73 4.99 1.46
C ASP A 151 12.17 6.35 1.01
N PRO A 152 12.48 7.44 1.72
CA PRO A 152 11.92 8.75 1.38
C PRO A 152 12.42 9.28 0.05
N GLU A 153 13.63 8.91 -0.41
CA GLU A 153 14.16 9.24 -1.72
C GLU A 153 13.33 8.62 -2.83
N ALA A 154 13.02 7.33 -2.71
CA ALA A 154 12.14 6.66 -3.66
C ALA A 154 10.74 7.30 -3.69
N ALA A 155 10.22 7.67 -2.53
CA ALA A 155 8.92 8.32 -2.42
C ALA A 155 8.91 9.70 -3.12
N ASP A 156 9.93 10.54 -2.91
CA ASP A 156 10.06 11.84 -3.58
C ASP A 156 10.16 11.66 -5.11
N MET A 157 10.97 10.70 -5.57
CA MET A 157 11.10 10.40 -6.99
C MET A 157 9.76 10.01 -7.62
N VAL A 158 8.98 9.15 -6.98
CA VAL A 158 7.68 8.69 -7.48
C VAL A 158 6.66 9.84 -7.51
N LEU A 159 6.56 10.63 -6.44
CA LEU A 159 5.61 11.75 -6.37
C LEU A 159 5.92 12.87 -7.38
N ARG A 160 7.17 12.96 -7.85
CA ARG A 160 7.62 13.94 -8.86
C ARG A 160 7.64 13.39 -10.28
N ALA A 161 7.32 12.12 -10.49
CA ALA A 161 7.46 11.47 -11.80
C ALA A 161 6.48 11.99 -12.88
N GLY A 162 5.43 12.71 -12.49
CA GLY A 162 4.43 13.25 -13.42
C GLY A 162 3.40 12.23 -13.91
N VAL A 163 3.32 11.06 -13.27
CA VAL A 163 2.24 10.07 -13.47
C VAL A 163 1.02 10.50 -12.64
N PRO A 164 -0.22 10.39 -13.13
CA PRO A 164 -1.40 10.57 -12.31
C PRO A 164 -1.32 9.69 -11.06
N THR A 165 -1.28 10.29 -9.86
CA THR A 165 -0.97 9.57 -8.62
C THR A 165 -2.04 9.79 -7.57
N TRP A 166 -2.49 8.71 -6.93
CA TRP A 166 -3.36 8.71 -5.76
C TRP A 166 -2.55 8.33 -4.53
N VAL A 167 -2.73 9.10 -3.45
CA VAL A 167 -2.04 8.85 -2.17
C VAL A 167 -3.09 8.66 -1.08
N VAL A 168 -3.05 7.52 -0.42
CA VAL A 168 -3.93 7.17 0.69
C VAL A 168 -3.10 6.98 1.95
N GLY A 169 -3.02 8.05 2.75
CA GLY A 169 -2.21 8.11 3.96
C GLY A 169 -2.95 7.67 5.23
N LEU A 170 -2.22 7.75 6.35
CA LEU A 170 -2.73 7.40 7.67
C LEU A 170 -3.95 8.22 8.09
N ASP A 171 -4.11 9.44 7.57
CA ASP A 171 -5.25 10.32 7.82
C ASP A 171 -6.59 9.65 7.48
N VAL A 172 -6.59 8.76 6.50
CA VAL A 172 -7.74 7.96 6.07
C VAL A 172 -7.66 6.55 6.64
N THR A 173 -6.53 5.85 6.46
CA THR A 173 -6.45 4.42 6.70
C THR A 173 -6.61 4.03 8.18
N ARG A 174 -6.24 4.91 9.13
CA ARG A 174 -6.50 4.71 10.56
C ARG A 174 -8.00 4.70 10.91
N ARG A 175 -8.83 5.29 10.07
CA ARG A 175 -10.28 5.36 10.24
C ARG A 175 -11.01 4.23 9.53
N VAL A 176 -10.27 3.41 8.77
CA VAL A 176 -10.76 2.22 8.08
C VAL A 176 -10.29 0.98 8.86
N GLY A 177 -10.92 0.74 9.99
CA GLY A 177 -10.55 -0.35 10.91
C GLY A 177 -11.67 -1.36 11.09
N VAL A 178 -11.31 -2.63 11.24
CA VAL A 178 -12.23 -3.72 11.59
C VAL A 178 -12.24 -3.96 13.09
N THR A 179 -13.42 -4.19 13.65
CA THR A 179 -13.60 -4.56 15.06
C THR A 179 -13.43 -6.08 15.26
N ALA A 180 -13.29 -6.51 16.53
CA ALA A 180 -13.23 -7.93 16.86
C ALA A 180 -14.48 -8.69 16.38
N GLU A 181 -15.68 -8.09 16.48
CA GLU A 181 -16.93 -8.70 16.01
C GLU A 181 -16.93 -8.88 14.49
N GLN A 182 -16.44 -7.89 13.74
CA GLN A 182 -16.32 -7.98 12.29
C GLN A 182 -15.29 -9.04 11.87
N ILE A 183 -14.18 -9.17 12.60
CA ILE A 183 -13.19 -10.23 12.40
C ILE A 183 -13.83 -11.60 12.69
N ALA A 184 -14.53 -11.75 13.81
CA ALA A 184 -15.21 -12.99 14.16
C ALA A 184 -16.20 -13.42 13.06
N SER A 185 -16.92 -12.49 12.45
CA SER A 185 -17.85 -12.79 11.36
C SER A 185 -17.19 -13.33 10.07
N LEU A 186 -15.89 -13.09 9.87
CA LEU A 186 -15.15 -13.71 8.76
C LEU A 186 -14.94 -15.23 8.99
N ARG A 187 -14.94 -15.70 10.24
CA ARG A 187 -14.75 -17.12 10.59
C ARG A 187 -15.92 -18.00 10.18
N GLU A 188 -17.08 -17.41 9.88
CA GLU A 188 -18.25 -18.10 9.33
C GLU A 188 -18.02 -18.53 7.87
N GLY A 189 -17.03 -17.97 7.17
CA GLY A 189 -16.66 -18.33 5.81
C GLY A 189 -15.80 -19.59 5.72
N GLY A 190 -15.26 -19.86 4.54
CA GLY A 190 -14.39 -20.98 4.26
C GLY A 190 -12.95 -20.75 4.74
N ARG A 191 -12.02 -21.51 4.15
CA ARG A 191 -10.62 -21.51 4.58
C ARG A 191 -9.93 -20.13 4.43
N LEU A 192 -10.15 -19.46 3.31
CA LEU A 192 -9.53 -18.16 3.03
C LEU A 192 -10.00 -17.10 4.04
N ALA A 193 -11.33 -17.00 4.25
CA ALA A 193 -11.89 -16.02 5.18
C ALA A 193 -11.44 -16.27 6.63
N ARG A 194 -11.39 -17.53 7.07
CA ARG A 194 -10.85 -17.90 8.39
C ARG A 194 -9.39 -17.54 8.55
N THR A 195 -8.55 -17.84 7.55
CA THR A 195 -7.14 -17.44 7.57
C THR A 195 -6.99 -15.92 7.66
N MET A 196 -7.81 -15.16 6.93
CA MET A 196 -7.79 -13.69 7.02
C MET A 196 -8.24 -13.20 8.40
N ALA A 197 -9.21 -13.87 9.04
CA ALA A 197 -9.63 -13.56 10.40
C ALA A 197 -8.48 -13.79 11.41
N ASP A 198 -7.77 -14.91 11.30
CA ASP A 198 -6.63 -15.22 12.19
C ASP A 198 -5.50 -14.20 12.08
N LEU A 199 -5.16 -13.78 10.84
CA LEU A 199 -4.17 -12.72 10.60
C LEU A 199 -4.62 -11.37 11.18
N LEU A 200 -5.90 -11.01 11.05
CA LEU A 200 -6.46 -9.78 11.58
C LEU A 200 -6.53 -9.78 13.11
N ASP A 201 -6.86 -10.91 13.73
CA ASP A 201 -6.85 -11.05 15.20
C ASP A 201 -5.44 -10.86 15.78
N PHE A 202 -4.44 -11.51 15.18
CA PHE A 202 -3.04 -11.31 15.57
C PHE A 202 -2.61 -9.84 15.44
N PHE A 203 -2.98 -9.21 14.34
CA PHE A 203 -2.67 -7.81 14.10
C PHE A 203 -3.40 -6.88 15.09
N LEU A 204 -4.68 -7.13 15.36
CA LEU A 204 -5.46 -6.39 16.36
C LEU A 204 -4.84 -6.51 17.76
N ASP A 205 -4.42 -7.71 18.15
CA ASP A 205 -3.77 -7.94 19.45
C ASP A 205 -2.41 -7.24 19.53
N SER A 206 -1.66 -7.18 18.44
CA SER A 206 -0.43 -6.39 18.35
C SER A 206 -0.69 -4.90 18.51
N LEU A 207 -1.71 -4.37 17.83
CA LEU A 207 -2.11 -2.96 17.94
C LEU A 207 -2.63 -2.60 19.34
N ARG A 208 -3.37 -3.50 19.99
CA ARG A 208 -3.81 -3.32 21.38
C ARG A 208 -2.63 -3.22 22.34
N ARG A 209 -1.65 -4.12 22.21
CA ARG A 209 -0.46 -4.14 23.08
C ARG A 209 0.44 -2.92 22.88
N VAL A 210 0.63 -2.47 21.64
CA VAL A 210 1.60 -1.41 21.33
C VAL A 210 0.97 -0.02 21.40
N HIS A 211 -0.30 0.12 20.95
CA HIS A 211 -0.93 1.42 20.77
C HIS A 211 -2.26 1.59 21.51
N GLY A 212 -2.75 0.57 22.22
CA GLY A 212 -4.04 0.62 22.90
C GLY A 212 -5.26 0.70 21.96
N LEU A 213 -5.12 0.31 20.69
CA LEU A 213 -6.17 0.41 19.68
C LEU A 213 -7.12 -0.80 19.75
N ASN A 214 -8.42 -0.56 19.49
CA ASN A 214 -9.46 -1.60 19.51
C ASN A 214 -9.94 -2.00 18.11
N THR A 215 -9.32 -1.50 17.06
CA THR A 215 -9.62 -1.85 15.67
C THR A 215 -8.33 -2.14 14.91
N ALA A 216 -8.37 -3.11 14.00
CA ALA A 216 -7.27 -3.40 13.08
C ALA A 216 -7.45 -2.60 11.78
N SER A 217 -6.56 -1.66 11.51
CA SER A 217 -6.64 -0.79 10.33
C SER A 217 -6.39 -1.58 9.04
N LEU A 218 -7.27 -1.39 8.05
CA LEU A 218 -7.15 -1.97 6.71
C LEU A 218 -6.40 -0.98 5.80
N HIS A 219 -5.10 -0.78 6.04
CA HIS A 219 -4.31 0.21 5.32
C HIS A 219 -4.29 -0.02 3.81
N ASP A 220 -3.74 -1.14 3.39
CA ASP A 220 -3.38 -1.41 1.99
C ASP A 220 -4.56 -1.51 1.01
N PRO A 221 -5.71 -2.13 1.37
CA PRO A 221 -6.86 -2.13 0.48
C PRO A 221 -7.36 -0.75 0.10
N CYS A 222 -7.16 0.25 0.97
CA CYS A 222 -7.59 1.63 0.70
C CYS A 222 -6.91 2.23 -0.55
N ALA A 223 -5.67 1.82 -0.87
CA ALA A 223 -4.98 2.28 -2.06
C ALA A 223 -5.66 1.85 -3.37
N LEU A 224 -6.46 0.78 -3.36
CA LEU A 224 -7.14 0.27 -4.55
C LEU A 224 -8.49 0.92 -4.83
N VAL A 225 -9.05 1.60 -3.82
CA VAL A 225 -10.38 2.20 -3.87
C VAL A 225 -10.60 3.12 -5.07
N PRO A 226 -9.63 4.00 -5.49
CA PRO A 226 -9.83 4.90 -6.63
C PRO A 226 -10.20 4.17 -7.93
N PHE A 227 -9.81 2.90 -8.06
CA PHE A 227 -9.96 2.09 -9.27
C PHE A 227 -11.02 1.00 -9.15
N ILE A 228 -11.60 0.83 -7.95
CA ILE A 228 -12.67 -0.15 -7.68
C ILE A 228 -14.02 0.55 -7.49
N ASP A 229 -14.11 1.43 -6.51
CA ASP A 229 -15.28 2.29 -6.25
C ASP A 229 -14.81 3.65 -5.72
N PRO A 230 -14.57 4.63 -6.60
CA PRO A 230 -14.05 5.95 -6.21
C PRO A 230 -14.97 6.72 -5.26
N GLY A 231 -16.26 6.34 -5.13
CA GLY A 231 -17.20 6.92 -4.18
C GLY A 231 -16.99 6.50 -2.72
N LEU A 232 -16.05 5.60 -2.43
CA LEU A 232 -15.74 5.14 -1.07
C LEU A 232 -14.67 5.98 -0.35
N ILE A 233 -13.94 6.86 -1.04
CA ILE A 233 -12.99 7.81 -0.44
C ILE A 233 -13.08 9.15 -1.19
N GLU A 234 -13.14 10.25 -0.44
CA GLU A 234 -13.02 11.59 -1.02
C GLU A 234 -11.55 11.95 -1.23
N TYR A 235 -11.24 12.59 -2.38
CA TYR A 235 -9.90 13.00 -2.74
C TYR A 235 -9.80 14.50 -2.96
N ARG A 236 -8.64 15.06 -2.65
CA ARG A 236 -8.28 16.44 -2.99
C ARG A 236 -7.06 16.44 -3.89
N HIS A 237 -7.16 17.07 -5.06
CA HIS A 237 -5.99 17.31 -5.90
C HIS A 237 -5.14 18.43 -5.30
N THR A 238 -3.92 18.09 -4.88
CA THR A 238 -3.05 19.00 -4.12
C THR A 238 -1.58 18.66 -4.32
N SER A 239 -0.69 19.57 -3.88
CA SER A 239 0.74 19.27 -3.87
C SER A 239 1.11 18.47 -2.61
N VAL A 240 1.86 17.37 -2.81
CA VAL A 240 2.48 16.58 -1.76
C VAL A 240 3.95 16.41 -2.11
N ARG A 241 4.82 16.64 -1.13
CA ARG A 241 6.27 16.48 -1.23
C ARG A 241 6.79 15.70 -0.04
N VAL A 242 7.95 15.08 -0.18
CA VAL A 242 8.63 14.36 0.90
C VAL A 242 9.76 15.21 1.46
N GLU A 243 9.86 15.29 2.77
CA GLU A 243 10.98 15.92 3.44
C GLU A 243 12.18 14.97 3.50
N LEU A 244 13.28 15.36 2.88
CA LEU A 244 14.48 14.52 2.76
C LEU A 244 15.64 14.94 3.68
N ALA A 245 15.72 16.23 4.04
CA ALA A 245 16.89 16.82 4.69
C ALA A 245 16.68 17.12 6.18
N GLY A 246 15.44 17.23 6.64
CA GLY A 246 15.12 17.60 8.01
C GLY A 246 15.53 16.56 9.03
N THR A 247 16.24 16.95 10.07
CA THR A 247 16.71 16.05 11.14
C THR A 247 15.57 15.45 11.96
N LEU A 248 14.45 16.18 12.10
CA LEU A 248 13.26 15.75 12.85
C LEU A 248 12.09 15.32 11.94
N THR A 249 12.14 15.71 10.67
CA THR A 249 11.00 15.60 9.75
C THR A 249 11.29 14.76 8.50
N ARG A 250 12.46 14.12 8.44
CA ARG A 250 12.80 13.23 7.32
C ARG A 250 11.74 12.15 7.11
N GLY A 251 11.25 12.00 5.89
CA GLY A 251 10.17 11.10 5.53
C GLY A 251 8.76 11.66 5.78
N MET A 252 8.62 12.87 6.30
CA MET A 252 7.32 13.54 6.41
C MET A 252 6.75 13.84 5.02
N THR A 253 5.46 13.61 4.83
CA THR A 253 4.72 14.06 3.64
C THR A 253 4.09 15.42 3.88
N VAL A 254 4.61 16.43 3.19
CA VAL A 254 4.17 17.84 3.31
C VAL A 254 3.13 18.11 2.25
N ALA A 255 1.87 18.23 2.65
CA ALA A 255 0.74 18.50 1.77
C ALA A 255 0.24 19.94 1.87
N GLU A 256 -0.17 20.54 0.74
CA GLU A 256 -0.84 21.83 0.73
C GLU A 256 -2.31 21.69 1.10
N LEU A 257 -2.62 21.87 2.37
CA LEU A 257 -3.98 21.71 2.90
C LEU A 257 -4.67 23.03 3.19
N ARG A 258 -3.98 24.16 3.10
CA ARG A 258 -4.58 25.47 3.29
C ARG A 258 -5.67 25.73 2.25
N ARG A 259 -6.74 26.38 2.65
CA ARG A 259 -7.76 26.90 1.74
C ARG A 259 -7.30 28.27 1.25
N LEU A 260 -6.56 28.29 0.14
CA LEU A 260 -6.13 29.53 -0.48
C LEU A 260 -7.28 30.07 -1.33
N GLY A 261 -7.73 31.30 -1.02
CA GLY A 261 -8.72 32.00 -1.83
C GLY A 261 -8.15 32.46 -3.16
N SER A 262 -9.02 32.98 -4.04
CA SER A 262 -8.63 33.54 -5.35
C SER A 262 -7.77 34.79 -5.22
N THR A 263 -7.87 35.53 -4.11
CA THR A 263 -7.06 36.72 -3.84
C THR A 263 -5.78 36.28 -3.14
N GLN A 264 -4.68 36.26 -3.86
CA GLN A 264 -3.38 35.95 -3.33
C GLN A 264 -2.79 37.20 -2.66
N LEU A 265 -2.61 37.18 -1.35
CA LEU A 265 -1.70 38.11 -0.69
C LEU A 265 -0.28 37.68 -1.08
N GLY A 266 0.54 38.59 -1.55
CA GLY A 266 1.79 38.33 -2.27
C GLY A 266 2.78 37.32 -1.65
N HIS A 267 2.71 37.07 -0.34
CA HIS A 267 3.54 36.11 0.38
C HIS A 267 2.83 34.77 0.69
N ILE A 268 1.51 34.65 0.42
CA ILE A 268 0.74 33.43 0.64
C ILE A 268 0.52 32.74 -0.71
N ARG A 269 1.41 31.82 -1.05
CA ARG A 269 1.36 31.06 -2.30
C ARG A 269 1.49 29.57 -2.03
N PRO A 270 0.92 28.69 -2.87
CA PRO A 270 1.28 27.28 -2.87
C PRO A 270 2.78 27.17 -3.15
N SER A 271 3.45 26.27 -2.45
CA SER A 271 4.89 26.04 -2.65
C SER A 271 5.22 25.20 -3.87
N ALA A 272 4.22 24.51 -4.42
CA ALA A 272 4.29 23.70 -5.65
C ALA A 272 2.92 23.55 -6.30
N ALA A 273 2.91 23.22 -7.59
CA ALA A 273 1.68 22.83 -8.29
C ALA A 273 1.13 21.50 -7.73
N PRO A 274 -0.19 21.27 -7.80
CA PRO A 274 -0.78 19.98 -7.47
C PRO A 274 -0.16 18.85 -8.29
N ASN A 275 0.17 17.74 -7.63
CA ASN A 275 0.81 16.57 -8.24
C ASN A 275 0.13 15.25 -7.89
N VAL A 276 -0.76 15.22 -6.89
CA VAL A 276 -1.44 14.00 -6.47
C VAL A 276 -2.91 14.23 -6.11
N HIS A 277 -3.69 13.16 -6.18
CA HIS A 277 -5.01 13.04 -5.56
C HIS A 277 -4.82 12.48 -4.15
N LEU A 278 -4.86 13.34 -3.14
CA LEU A 278 -4.69 12.97 -1.73
C LEU A 278 -6.03 12.57 -1.11
N ALA A 279 -6.09 11.37 -0.54
CA ALA A 279 -7.27 10.88 0.17
C ALA A 279 -7.56 11.70 1.44
N ARG A 280 -8.84 12.01 1.70
CA ARG A 280 -9.25 12.87 2.81
C ARG A 280 -10.28 12.24 3.74
N GLU A 281 -11.34 11.65 3.18
CA GLU A 281 -12.47 11.18 3.96
C GLU A 281 -12.93 9.80 3.47
N PRO A 282 -12.89 8.73 4.32
CA PRO A 282 -13.41 7.42 3.96
C PRO A 282 -14.91 7.34 4.20
N SER A 283 -15.62 6.70 3.30
CA SER A 283 -17.03 6.33 3.49
C SER A 283 -17.18 5.25 4.57
N PRO A 284 -18.22 5.29 5.42
CA PRO A 284 -18.54 4.19 6.34
C PRO A 284 -18.78 2.83 5.64
N ARG A 285 -19.09 2.84 4.35
CA ARG A 285 -19.30 1.63 3.53
C ARG A 285 -17.99 0.91 3.18
N LEU A 286 -16.83 1.51 3.39
CA LEU A 286 -15.55 0.97 2.90
C LEU A 286 -15.15 -0.33 3.60
N VAL A 287 -15.25 -0.40 4.94
CA VAL A 287 -14.94 -1.64 5.69
C VAL A 287 -15.87 -2.78 5.26
N PRO A 288 -17.21 -2.64 5.27
CA PRO A 288 -18.11 -3.68 4.74
C PRO A 288 -17.78 -4.12 3.31
N HIS A 289 -17.43 -3.18 2.43
CA HIS A 289 -17.08 -3.47 1.04
C HIS A 289 -15.81 -4.34 0.92
N ILE A 290 -14.77 -4.04 1.70
CA ILE A 290 -13.54 -4.85 1.73
C ILE A 290 -13.82 -6.25 2.30
N LEU A 291 -14.58 -6.37 3.38
CA LEU A 291 -14.91 -7.67 3.99
C LEU A 291 -15.79 -8.54 3.07
N ALA A 292 -16.70 -7.94 2.34
CA ALA A 292 -17.52 -8.64 1.34
C ALA A 292 -16.62 -9.25 0.24
N ALA A 293 -15.66 -8.51 -0.27
CA ALA A 293 -14.71 -9.00 -1.27
C ALA A 293 -13.92 -10.24 -0.79
N ILE A 294 -13.52 -10.27 0.49
CA ILE A 294 -12.83 -11.44 1.05
C ILE A 294 -13.75 -12.67 1.09
N ARG A 295 -15.01 -12.52 1.51
CA ARG A 295 -16.00 -13.63 1.51
C ARG A 295 -16.28 -14.14 0.10
N GLU A 296 -16.38 -13.25 -0.87
CA GLU A 296 -16.61 -13.61 -2.27
C GLU A 296 -15.42 -14.33 -2.92
N MET A 297 -14.18 -13.95 -2.53
CA MET A 297 -12.98 -14.68 -2.95
C MET A 297 -12.92 -16.08 -2.34
N ASP A 298 -13.40 -16.24 -1.12
CA ASP A 298 -13.43 -17.53 -0.43
C ASP A 298 -14.32 -18.55 -1.17
N VAL A 299 -15.48 -18.12 -1.67
CA VAL A 299 -16.38 -18.96 -2.49
C VAL A 299 -15.70 -19.43 -3.78
N ARG A 300 -14.83 -18.62 -4.39
CA ARG A 300 -14.07 -19.00 -5.60
C ARG A 300 -12.92 -19.96 -5.30
N ALA A 301 -12.42 -19.96 -4.06
CA ALA A 301 -11.29 -20.79 -3.63
C ALA A 301 -11.74 -22.21 -3.19
N THR A 302 -13.03 -22.46 -3.04
CA THR A 302 -13.61 -23.80 -2.83
C THR A 302 -13.90 -24.47 -4.16
#